data_3f9e51945efd4de1a0ab8a459d4495be
#
_entry.id   3f9e51945efd4de1a0ab8a459d4495be
#
_cell.length_a   1.000
_cell.length_b   1.000
_cell.length_c   1.000
_cell.angle_alpha   90.00
_cell.angle_beta   90.00
_cell.angle_gamma   90.00
#
_symmetry.space_group_name_H-M   'P 1'
#
loop_
_entity.id
_entity.type
_entity.pdbx_description
1 polymer ?
#
loop_
_entity_poly.entity_id
_entity_poly.type
_entity_poly.pdbx_seq_one_letter_code
_entity_poly.pdbx_strand_id
1 'polypeptide(L)'
;MTLRHSLALLLGFTLSCCPPVFAQYRQIAAPSSGAAEAAAKLIDEQLAADILTRIQKSGADVGVAFRTLDGKTEWFSRADDVFHAASTMKIPVMIELFVQVREGKLKLDEPLIVKNEFRSLADGSIYMLNPADDSETDLYKAVGQTRTLSQLCELMMTVSSNLATNLLVERLGADNIRATVHALHADGMTVLRGVEDNKAYEKGMNNTTTARGLLVLLEAIAKGQAVDPDSSRQMVEILARQKFNEAIPAGLPAGTRVAHKTGELPKIHHDAAIVYAPRPFVLVILVRGLAESKNSAALMADITRRIFQSTQ
;
A
#
# COMPACT_ATOMS: atom_id res chain seq x y z
N MET A 1 -0.78 38.49 78.85
CA MET A 1 -1.34 37.16 78.68
C MET A 1 -2.47 37.27 77.73
N THR A 2 -2.22 37.05 76.46
CA THR A 2 -3.27 36.99 75.41
C THR A 2 -2.82 35.98 74.37
N LEU A 3 -3.55 34.87 74.30
CA LEU A 3 -3.41 33.77 73.31
C LEU A 3 -3.82 34.26 71.92
N ARG A 4 -2.96 34.11 70.94
CA ARG A 4 -3.32 34.27 69.55
C ARG A 4 -3.49 32.88 68.90
N HIS A 5 -4.72 32.60 68.50
CA HIS A 5 -5.04 31.41 67.67
C HIS A 5 -4.72 31.73 66.22
N SER A 6 -3.81 30.93 65.62
CA SER A 6 -3.54 30.96 64.21
C SER A 6 -4.44 29.92 63.49
N LEU A 7 -5.31 30.43 62.65
CA LEU A 7 -6.15 29.62 61.79
C LEU A 7 -5.35 29.21 60.51
N ALA A 8 -5.01 27.94 60.35
CA ALA A 8 -4.39 27.43 59.16
C ALA A 8 -5.46 27.08 58.12
N LEU A 9 -5.41 27.80 57.01
CA LEU A 9 -6.26 27.54 55.82
C LEU A 9 -5.62 26.41 54.99
N LEU A 10 -6.23 25.22 55.00
CA LEU A 10 -5.86 24.12 54.08
C LEU A 10 -6.51 24.41 52.71
N LEU A 11 -5.70 24.81 51.73
CA LEU A 11 -6.09 24.76 50.32
C LEU A 11 -5.99 23.32 49.83
N GLY A 12 -7.15 22.69 49.65
CA GLY A 12 -7.23 21.39 48.97
C GLY A 12 -7.01 21.57 47.45
N PHE A 13 -5.86 21.16 46.95
CA PHE A 13 -5.64 20.95 45.51
C PHE A 13 -6.35 19.67 45.10
N THR A 14 -7.49 19.79 44.45
CA THR A 14 -8.09 18.68 43.71
C THR A 14 -7.28 18.44 42.44
N LEU A 15 -6.41 17.42 42.41
CA LEU A 15 -5.85 16.89 41.19
C LEU A 15 -7.01 16.34 40.33
N SER A 16 -7.36 17.11 39.31
CA SER A 16 -8.21 16.59 38.21
C SER A 16 -7.42 15.53 37.45
N CYS A 17 -7.71 14.28 37.73
CA CYS A 17 -7.21 13.13 36.99
C CYS A 17 -7.88 13.13 35.63
N CYS A 18 -7.24 13.74 34.60
CA CYS A 18 -7.60 13.50 33.22
C CYS A 18 -7.23 12.02 32.91
N PRO A 19 -8.19 11.21 32.49
CA PRO A 19 -7.84 9.86 32.00
C PRO A 19 -6.97 9.99 30.75
N PRO A 20 -5.99 9.09 30.55
CA PRO A 20 -5.16 9.11 29.37
C PRO A 20 -6.05 8.90 28.12
N VAL A 21 -5.91 9.81 27.15
CA VAL A 21 -6.50 9.66 25.82
C VAL A 21 -5.72 8.58 25.07
N PHE A 22 -5.92 7.33 25.48
CA PHE A 22 -5.41 6.17 24.74
C PHE A 22 -6.59 5.26 24.39
N ALA A 23 -6.65 4.93 23.09
CA ALA A 23 -7.48 3.89 22.52
C ALA A 23 -8.98 4.22 22.32
N GLN A 24 -9.28 5.18 21.48
CA GLN A 24 -10.40 4.93 20.56
C GLN A 24 -9.87 4.01 19.43
N TYR A 25 -9.95 2.71 19.65
CA TYR A 25 -9.76 1.74 18.59
C TYR A 25 -10.77 2.03 17.48
N ARG A 26 -10.26 2.28 16.25
CA ARG A 26 -11.06 2.43 15.05
C ARG A 26 -11.91 1.16 14.88
N GLN A 27 -13.22 1.27 15.14
CA GLN A 27 -14.17 0.26 14.71
C GLN A 27 -14.40 0.44 13.20
N ILE A 28 -13.53 -0.15 12.40
CA ILE A 28 -13.90 -0.53 11.04
C ILE A 28 -14.90 -1.67 11.23
N ALA A 29 -16.12 -1.52 10.69
CA ALA A 29 -17.18 -2.49 10.87
C ALA A 29 -16.66 -3.88 10.52
N ALA A 30 -16.65 -4.78 11.50
CA ALA A 30 -16.34 -6.18 11.27
C ALA A 30 -17.34 -6.73 10.26
N PRO A 31 -16.93 -7.53 9.27
CA PRO A 31 -17.85 -8.18 8.37
C PRO A 31 -18.81 -9.04 9.20
N SER A 32 -20.12 -8.87 8.96
CA SER A 32 -21.16 -9.62 9.65
C SER A 32 -20.93 -11.12 9.43
N SER A 33 -20.64 -11.84 10.51
CA SER A 33 -20.59 -13.30 10.54
C SER A 33 -21.98 -13.86 10.36
N GLY A 34 -22.29 -14.36 9.15
CA GLY A 34 -23.60 -14.96 8.89
C GLY A 34 -23.67 -15.65 7.55
N ALA A 35 -22.98 -16.75 7.41
CA ALA A 35 -23.15 -17.97 6.60
C ALA A 35 -21.78 -18.63 6.56
N ALA A 36 -21.67 -19.92 6.81
CA ALA A 36 -20.43 -20.66 6.61
C ALA A 36 -20.01 -20.46 5.14
N GLU A 37 -19.04 -19.59 4.91
CA GLU A 37 -18.49 -19.31 3.59
C GLU A 37 -17.86 -20.62 3.11
N ALA A 38 -18.41 -21.19 2.04
CA ALA A 38 -17.86 -22.41 1.46
C ALA A 38 -16.39 -22.14 1.12
N ALA A 39 -15.49 -23.02 1.58
CA ALA A 39 -14.06 -22.87 1.34
C ALA A 39 -13.78 -22.61 -0.15
N ALA A 40 -12.97 -21.61 -0.45
CA ALA A 40 -12.63 -21.25 -1.82
C ALA A 40 -12.02 -22.46 -2.54
N LYS A 41 -12.42 -22.67 -3.79
CA LYS A 41 -11.85 -23.71 -4.64
C LYS A 41 -10.46 -23.25 -5.08
N LEU A 42 -9.47 -24.12 -5.02
CA LEU A 42 -8.17 -23.88 -5.61
C LEU A 42 -8.27 -23.86 -7.14
N ILE A 43 -7.35 -23.18 -7.81
CA ILE A 43 -7.19 -23.32 -9.26
C ILE A 43 -6.88 -24.79 -9.61
N ASP A 44 -7.08 -25.14 -10.87
CA ASP A 44 -6.75 -26.47 -11.37
C ASP A 44 -5.27 -26.83 -11.09
N GLU A 45 -5.00 -28.07 -10.64
CA GLU A 45 -3.68 -28.54 -10.26
C GLU A 45 -2.70 -28.50 -11.45
N GLN A 46 -3.17 -28.80 -12.67
CA GLN A 46 -2.34 -28.74 -13.86
C GLN A 46 -1.92 -27.30 -14.18
N LEU A 47 -2.83 -26.35 -14.02
CA LEU A 47 -2.52 -24.91 -14.17
C LEU A 47 -1.50 -24.45 -13.12
N ALA A 48 -1.69 -24.84 -11.86
CA ALA A 48 -0.74 -24.52 -10.80
C ALA A 48 0.67 -25.08 -11.11
N ALA A 49 0.75 -26.35 -11.53
CA ALA A 49 2.01 -27.00 -11.89
C ALA A 49 2.70 -26.32 -13.10
N ASP A 50 1.93 -25.90 -14.10
CA ASP A 50 2.47 -25.20 -15.26
C ASP A 50 3.04 -23.82 -14.87
N ILE A 51 2.32 -23.05 -14.03
CA ILE A 51 2.81 -21.76 -13.52
C ILE A 51 4.09 -21.95 -12.70
N LEU A 52 4.13 -22.92 -11.78
CA LEU A 52 5.31 -23.21 -10.96
C LEU A 52 6.50 -23.62 -11.81
N THR A 53 6.29 -24.40 -12.88
CA THR A 53 7.34 -24.78 -13.83
C THR A 53 7.95 -23.57 -14.52
N ARG A 54 7.14 -22.57 -14.87
CA ARG A 54 7.61 -21.32 -15.52
C ARG A 54 8.41 -20.47 -14.54
N ILE A 55 7.93 -20.35 -13.30
CA ILE A 55 8.65 -19.66 -12.24
C ILE A 55 10.02 -20.31 -12.05
N GLN A 56 10.08 -21.64 -11.92
CA GLN A 56 11.32 -22.37 -11.74
C GLN A 56 12.30 -22.16 -12.92
N LYS A 57 11.80 -22.25 -14.16
CA LYS A 57 12.64 -22.03 -15.38
C LYS A 57 13.18 -20.61 -15.49
N SER A 58 12.50 -19.61 -14.92
CA SER A 58 12.96 -18.22 -14.95
C SER A 58 14.16 -17.98 -14.03
N GLY A 59 14.40 -18.83 -13.03
CA GLY A 59 15.40 -18.63 -11.99
C GLY A 59 15.03 -17.52 -11.00
N ALA A 60 13.83 -16.94 -11.12
CA ALA A 60 13.35 -15.91 -10.21
C ALA A 60 12.80 -16.49 -8.92
N ASP A 61 12.86 -15.67 -7.88
CA ASP A 61 12.14 -15.88 -6.63
C ASP A 61 10.80 -15.12 -6.71
N VAL A 62 9.68 -15.85 -6.66
CA VAL A 62 8.35 -15.31 -6.97
C VAL A 62 7.33 -15.65 -5.90
N GLY A 63 6.64 -14.62 -5.39
CA GLY A 63 5.44 -14.75 -4.57
C GLY A 63 4.19 -14.41 -5.40
N VAL A 64 3.16 -15.26 -5.35
CA VAL A 64 1.90 -15.05 -6.06
C VAL A 64 0.73 -15.16 -5.09
N ALA A 65 -0.20 -14.22 -5.18
CA ALA A 65 -1.50 -14.30 -4.55
C ALA A 65 -2.60 -13.98 -5.57
N PHE A 66 -3.55 -14.88 -5.71
CA PHE A 66 -4.69 -14.74 -6.60
C PHE A 66 -5.98 -15.09 -5.86
N ARG A 67 -7.02 -14.27 -6.06
CA ARG A 67 -8.38 -14.56 -5.59
C ARG A 67 -9.41 -13.84 -6.45
N THR A 68 -10.47 -14.56 -6.83
CA THR A 68 -11.64 -13.94 -7.48
C THR A 68 -12.42 -13.10 -6.47
N LEU A 69 -13.01 -11.96 -6.89
CA LEU A 69 -13.71 -11.05 -5.98
C LEU A 69 -14.96 -11.68 -5.34
N ASP A 70 -15.52 -12.73 -5.97
CA ASP A 70 -16.58 -13.54 -5.37
C ASP A 70 -16.08 -14.53 -4.31
N GLY A 71 -14.77 -14.59 -4.06
CA GLY A 71 -14.12 -15.46 -3.08
C GLY A 71 -14.11 -16.94 -3.44
N LYS A 72 -14.67 -17.34 -4.58
CA LYS A 72 -14.91 -18.78 -4.89
C LYS A 72 -13.68 -19.50 -5.44
N THR A 73 -12.67 -18.78 -5.93
CA THR A 73 -11.45 -19.40 -6.46
C THR A 73 -10.24 -18.60 -5.98
N GLU A 74 -9.23 -19.32 -5.49
CA GLU A 74 -7.98 -18.71 -5.04
C GLU A 74 -6.78 -19.60 -5.33
N TRP A 75 -5.61 -18.99 -5.33
CA TRP A 75 -4.34 -19.69 -5.39
C TRP A 75 -3.22 -18.84 -4.79
N PHE A 76 -2.37 -19.50 -4.00
CA PHE A 76 -1.25 -18.88 -3.31
C PHE A 76 0.02 -19.70 -3.54
N SER A 77 1.09 -19.05 -3.93
CA SER A 77 2.42 -19.63 -4.02
C SER A 77 3.42 -18.69 -3.37
N ARG A 78 4.04 -19.14 -2.28
CA ARG A 78 4.96 -18.31 -1.48
C ARG A 78 4.37 -16.93 -1.15
N ALA A 79 3.06 -16.88 -0.96
CA ALA A 79 2.30 -15.64 -0.81
C ALA A 79 2.60 -14.90 0.50
N ASP A 80 3.15 -15.61 1.48
CA ASP A 80 3.51 -15.08 2.80
C ASP A 80 5.01 -14.79 2.94
N ASP A 81 5.80 -15.06 1.91
CA ASP A 81 7.21 -14.69 1.88
C ASP A 81 7.36 -13.18 1.85
N VAL A 82 8.34 -12.70 2.62
CA VAL A 82 8.60 -11.26 2.74
C VAL A 82 9.49 -10.79 1.58
N PHE A 83 9.03 -9.74 0.91
CA PHE A 83 9.76 -9.02 -0.13
C PHE A 83 9.97 -7.57 0.29
N HIS A 84 11.00 -6.91 -0.25
CA HIS A 84 11.07 -5.45 -0.21
C HIS A 84 9.88 -4.89 -1.00
N ALA A 85 9.12 -3.97 -0.41
CA ALA A 85 7.85 -3.55 -1.01
C ALA A 85 8.02 -2.75 -2.32
N ALA A 86 9.19 -2.15 -2.55
CA ALA A 86 9.37 -1.17 -3.62
C ALA A 86 8.20 -0.17 -3.66
N SER A 87 7.74 0.25 -4.82
CA SER A 87 6.63 1.22 -4.90
C SER A 87 5.24 0.63 -4.62
N THR A 88 5.08 -0.67 -4.36
CA THR A 88 3.79 -1.21 -3.91
C THR A 88 3.40 -0.73 -2.51
N MET A 89 4.37 -0.24 -1.72
CA MET A 89 4.11 0.41 -0.43
C MET A 89 3.22 1.66 -0.54
N LYS A 90 3.05 2.23 -1.73
CA LYS A 90 2.23 3.40 -2.00
C LYS A 90 0.72 3.10 -1.91
N ILE A 91 0.31 1.82 -2.03
CA ILE A 91 -1.09 1.40 -1.86
C ILE A 91 -1.60 1.74 -0.45
N PRO A 92 -1.00 1.28 0.65
CA PRO A 92 -1.46 1.65 1.99
C PRO A 92 -1.30 3.15 2.30
N VAL A 93 -0.35 3.85 1.67
CA VAL A 93 -0.25 5.33 1.80
C VAL A 93 -1.50 5.99 1.23
N MET A 94 -1.96 5.56 0.04
CA MET A 94 -3.20 6.06 -0.55
C MET A 94 -4.40 5.72 0.35
N ILE A 95 -4.52 4.50 0.86
CA ILE A 95 -5.62 4.11 1.75
C ILE A 95 -5.65 5.02 2.99
N GLU A 96 -4.50 5.24 3.64
CA GLU A 96 -4.41 6.11 4.83
C GLU A 96 -4.81 7.56 4.54
N LEU A 97 -4.45 8.10 3.36
CA LEU A 97 -4.92 9.42 2.95
C LEU A 97 -6.46 9.48 2.98
N PHE A 98 -7.13 8.51 2.34
CA PHE A 98 -8.58 8.46 2.31
C PHE A 98 -9.20 8.19 3.69
N VAL A 99 -8.54 7.44 4.57
CA VAL A 99 -8.97 7.25 5.96
C VAL A 99 -8.98 8.58 6.70
N GLN A 100 -7.89 9.37 6.63
CA GLN A 100 -7.83 10.67 7.31
C GLN A 100 -8.80 11.69 6.72
N VAL A 101 -9.07 11.63 5.41
CA VAL A 101 -10.12 12.45 4.77
C VAL A 101 -11.50 12.06 5.30
N ARG A 102 -11.82 10.77 5.38
CA ARG A 102 -13.08 10.26 5.93
C ARG A 102 -13.28 10.66 7.40
N GLU A 103 -12.21 10.67 8.18
CA GLU A 103 -12.22 11.11 9.58
C GLU A 103 -12.32 12.64 9.73
N GLY A 104 -12.32 13.41 8.65
CA GLY A 104 -12.36 14.87 8.66
C GLY A 104 -11.07 15.53 9.13
N LYS A 105 -9.96 14.78 9.22
CA LYS A 105 -8.63 15.28 9.61
C LYS A 105 -7.94 16.01 8.47
N LEU A 106 -8.25 15.63 7.24
CA LEU A 106 -7.69 16.17 6.00
C LEU A 106 -8.79 16.43 4.97
N LYS A 107 -8.42 17.19 3.93
CA LYS A 107 -9.24 17.35 2.72
C LYS A 107 -8.38 17.03 1.50
N LEU A 108 -8.95 16.39 0.47
CA LEU A 108 -8.22 16.07 -0.75
C LEU A 108 -7.71 17.30 -1.50
N ASP A 109 -8.41 18.43 -1.40
CA ASP A 109 -8.04 19.72 -1.97
C ASP A 109 -7.13 20.56 -1.07
N GLU A 110 -6.77 20.07 0.13
CA GLU A 110 -5.85 20.74 1.05
C GLU A 110 -4.48 20.95 0.38
N PRO A 111 -3.94 22.20 0.35
CA PRO A 111 -2.64 22.47 -0.22
C PRO A 111 -1.52 22.02 0.71
N LEU A 112 -0.51 21.36 0.14
CA LEU A 112 0.74 21.00 0.79
C LEU A 112 1.92 21.67 0.04
N ILE A 113 2.86 22.28 0.78
CA ILE A 113 4.06 22.87 0.19
C ILE A 113 4.96 21.73 -0.30
N VAL A 114 5.35 21.79 -1.56
CA VAL A 114 6.33 20.87 -2.14
C VAL A 114 7.71 21.23 -1.61
N LYS A 115 8.39 20.28 -0.99
CA LYS A 115 9.77 20.39 -0.52
C LYS A 115 10.53 19.12 -0.87
N ASN A 116 11.84 19.21 -0.96
CA ASN A 116 12.73 18.06 -1.19
C ASN A 116 13.78 17.96 -0.06
N GLU A 117 13.30 17.99 1.17
CA GLU A 117 14.11 17.76 2.38
C GLU A 117 13.32 16.89 3.33
N PHE A 118 13.88 15.72 3.70
CA PHE A 118 13.25 14.73 4.56
C PHE A 118 14.23 14.28 5.65
N ARG A 119 13.70 13.71 6.73
CA ARG A 119 14.53 13.18 7.82
C ARG A 119 14.69 11.69 7.69
N SER A 120 15.95 11.24 7.73
CA SER A 120 16.24 9.80 7.76
C SER A 120 15.71 9.14 9.03
N LEU A 121 15.05 7.99 8.85
CA LEU A 121 14.61 7.16 9.96
C LEU A 121 15.80 6.62 10.78
N ALA A 122 16.99 6.51 10.16
CA ALA A 122 18.17 5.91 10.77
C ALA A 122 18.81 6.77 11.86
N ASP A 123 18.82 8.10 11.69
CA ASP A 123 19.57 9.02 12.55
C ASP A 123 18.98 10.45 12.61
N GLY A 124 17.85 10.70 11.95
CA GLY A 124 17.22 12.01 11.89
C GLY A 124 17.91 13.05 11.00
N SER A 125 19.03 12.68 10.34
CA SER A 125 19.71 13.57 9.41
C SER A 125 18.85 13.90 8.18
N ILE A 126 19.11 15.05 7.56
CA ILE A 126 18.39 15.47 6.35
C ILE A 126 18.92 14.67 5.15
N TYR A 127 18.00 14.22 4.28
CA TYR A 127 18.29 13.71 2.96
C TYR A 127 17.36 14.33 1.91
N MET A 128 17.80 14.32 0.68
CA MET A 128 17.05 14.82 -0.48
C MET A 128 16.96 13.70 -1.53
N LEU A 129 15.85 13.69 -2.28
CA LEU A 129 15.69 12.80 -3.42
C LEU A 129 16.42 13.38 -4.64
N ASN A 130 16.94 12.49 -5.47
CA ASN A 130 17.54 12.87 -6.75
C ASN A 130 16.45 12.84 -7.85
N PRO A 131 16.17 13.98 -8.52
CA PRO A 131 15.18 14.01 -9.60
C PRO A 131 15.46 13.01 -10.74
N ALA A 132 16.73 12.63 -10.95
CA ALA A 132 17.10 11.66 -11.99
C ALA A 132 16.64 10.22 -11.68
N ASP A 133 16.34 9.92 -10.42
CA ASP A 133 15.90 8.60 -9.96
C ASP A 133 14.36 8.53 -9.78
N ASP A 134 13.65 9.65 -10.06
CA ASP A 134 12.18 9.71 -9.99
C ASP A 134 11.57 9.67 -11.41
N SER A 135 10.47 8.95 -11.56
CA SER A 135 9.71 8.91 -12.82
C SER A 135 8.86 10.17 -13.07
N GLU A 136 8.82 11.11 -12.10
CA GLU A 136 8.12 12.40 -12.20
C GLU A 136 9.05 13.55 -11.82
N THR A 137 9.63 14.20 -12.80
CA THR A 137 10.63 15.26 -12.59
C THR A 137 10.03 16.67 -12.46
N ASP A 138 8.81 16.89 -12.96
CA ASP A 138 8.21 18.24 -12.96
C ASP A 138 7.79 18.68 -11.55
N LEU A 139 7.49 17.75 -10.66
CA LEU A 139 7.19 18.08 -9.28
C LEU A 139 8.36 18.73 -8.55
N TYR A 140 9.62 18.40 -8.90
CA TYR A 140 10.81 19.03 -8.33
C TYR A 140 10.96 20.51 -8.73
N LYS A 141 10.42 20.89 -9.90
CA LYS A 141 10.38 22.30 -10.34
C LYS A 141 9.36 23.13 -9.55
N ALA A 142 8.46 22.46 -8.84
CA ALA A 142 7.43 23.07 -8.02
C ALA A 142 7.84 23.22 -6.53
N VAL A 143 9.11 22.96 -6.17
CA VAL A 143 9.61 23.17 -4.80
C VAL A 143 9.38 24.63 -4.39
N GLY A 144 8.79 24.82 -3.19
CA GLY A 144 8.33 26.10 -2.68
C GLY A 144 6.90 26.51 -3.09
N GLN A 145 6.31 25.83 -4.06
CA GLN A 145 4.90 25.98 -4.46
C GLN A 145 4.01 24.97 -3.73
N THR A 146 2.72 25.05 -3.93
CA THR A 146 1.76 24.09 -3.36
C THR A 146 1.24 23.11 -4.41
N ARG A 147 0.90 21.91 -3.95
CA ARG A 147 0.06 20.92 -4.64
C ARG A 147 -0.98 20.40 -3.67
N THR A 148 -2.16 20.05 -4.18
CA THR A 148 -3.19 19.43 -3.31
C THR A 148 -2.81 18.00 -2.95
N LEU A 149 -3.34 17.48 -1.84
CA LEU A 149 -3.14 16.09 -1.46
C LEU A 149 -3.63 15.12 -2.54
N SER A 150 -4.72 15.46 -3.23
CA SER A 150 -5.23 14.72 -4.39
C SER A 150 -4.22 14.69 -5.55
N GLN A 151 -3.63 15.83 -5.91
CA GLN A 151 -2.61 15.91 -6.97
C GLN A 151 -1.37 15.06 -6.63
N LEU A 152 -0.91 15.14 -5.38
CA LEU A 152 0.22 14.34 -4.92
C LEU A 152 -0.11 12.84 -4.93
N CYS A 153 -1.32 12.45 -4.49
CA CYS A 153 -1.78 11.08 -4.54
C CYS A 153 -1.85 10.54 -5.98
N GLU A 154 -2.35 11.34 -6.90
CA GLU A 154 -2.38 11.00 -8.34
C GLU A 154 -0.97 10.72 -8.88
N LEU A 155 -0.01 11.63 -8.65
CA LEU A 155 1.39 11.46 -9.09
C LEU A 155 2.05 10.23 -8.42
N MET A 156 1.83 10.04 -7.12
CA MET A 156 2.34 8.89 -6.39
C MET A 156 1.88 7.57 -6.99
N MET A 157 0.61 7.48 -7.37
CA MET A 157 0.01 6.22 -7.82
C MET A 157 0.20 5.98 -9.31
N THR A 158 0.01 6.99 -10.17
CA THR A 158 -0.07 6.79 -11.62
C THR A 158 1.29 6.76 -12.31
N VAL A 159 2.22 7.59 -11.88
CA VAL A 159 3.60 7.66 -12.38
C VAL A 159 4.64 7.30 -11.31
N SER A 160 4.18 6.82 -10.16
CA SER A 160 5.06 6.35 -9.09
C SER A 160 6.01 7.40 -8.51
N SER A 161 5.67 8.71 -8.52
CA SER A 161 6.54 9.79 -8.02
C SER A 161 7.04 9.50 -6.59
N ASN A 162 8.34 9.54 -6.42
CA ASN A 162 9.01 9.35 -5.13
C ASN A 162 8.90 10.61 -4.26
N LEU A 163 9.01 11.80 -4.87
CA LEU A 163 8.83 13.05 -4.14
C LEU A 163 7.41 13.19 -3.58
N ALA A 164 6.38 12.91 -4.39
CA ALA A 164 5.00 12.90 -3.91
C ALA A 164 4.78 11.87 -2.79
N THR A 165 5.42 10.71 -2.89
CA THR A 165 5.36 9.68 -1.85
C THR A 165 5.89 10.17 -0.51
N ASN A 166 7.08 10.79 -0.50
CA ASN A 166 7.70 11.24 0.74
C ASN A 166 6.91 12.38 1.39
N LEU A 167 6.37 13.30 0.58
CA LEU A 167 5.49 14.37 1.06
C LEU A 167 4.24 13.79 1.74
N LEU A 168 3.60 12.79 1.12
CA LEU A 168 2.42 12.14 1.69
C LEU A 168 2.74 11.30 2.92
N VAL A 169 3.82 10.51 2.92
CA VAL A 169 4.22 9.72 4.09
C VAL A 169 4.52 10.62 5.28
N GLU A 170 5.20 11.74 5.08
CA GLU A 170 5.46 12.71 6.15
C GLU A 170 4.17 13.36 6.66
N ARG A 171 3.25 13.74 5.77
CA ARG A 171 1.97 14.37 6.12
C ARG A 171 1.03 13.44 6.87
N LEU A 172 0.99 12.18 6.48
CA LEU A 172 0.08 11.16 7.03
C LEU A 172 0.64 10.50 8.31
N GLY A 173 1.96 10.33 8.37
CA GLY A 173 2.66 9.61 9.42
C GLY A 173 2.72 8.10 9.18
N ALA A 174 3.94 7.54 9.19
CA ALA A 174 4.15 6.10 8.96
C ALA A 174 3.44 5.21 10.00
N ASP A 175 3.28 5.67 11.24
CA ASP A 175 2.56 4.95 12.29
C ASP A 175 1.07 4.81 11.95
N ASN A 176 0.44 5.85 11.41
CA ASN A 176 -0.95 5.81 10.98
C ASN A 176 -1.14 4.86 9.80
N ILE A 177 -0.20 4.88 8.84
CA ILE A 177 -0.23 3.96 7.69
C ILE A 177 -0.17 2.50 8.19
N ARG A 178 0.73 2.18 9.15
CA ARG A 178 0.80 0.83 9.74
C ARG A 178 -0.46 0.47 10.52
N ALA A 179 -1.05 1.40 11.25
CA ALA A 179 -2.31 1.16 11.96
C ALA A 179 -3.46 0.81 10.98
N THR A 180 -3.52 1.48 9.83
CA THR A 180 -4.49 1.18 8.77
C THR A 180 -4.23 -0.19 8.13
N VAL A 181 -2.98 -0.54 7.84
CA VAL A 181 -2.59 -1.88 7.36
C VAL A 181 -3.06 -2.97 8.33
N HIS A 182 -2.79 -2.78 9.63
CA HIS A 182 -3.20 -3.73 10.67
C HIS A 182 -4.73 -3.81 10.80
N ALA A 183 -5.42 -2.68 10.77
CA ALA A 183 -6.89 -2.65 10.85
C ALA A 183 -7.57 -3.35 9.66
N LEU A 184 -6.90 -3.42 8.52
CA LEU A 184 -7.34 -4.15 7.32
C LEU A 184 -6.86 -5.61 7.30
N HIS A 185 -6.20 -6.09 8.36
CA HIS A 185 -5.62 -7.45 8.44
C HIS A 185 -4.61 -7.79 7.34
N ALA A 186 -3.88 -6.77 6.88
CA ALA A 186 -2.84 -6.92 5.87
C ALA A 186 -1.42 -6.95 6.50
N ASP A 187 -1.26 -7.65 7.62
CA ASP A 187 -0.06 -7.64 8.48
C ASP A 187 1.24 -8.06 7.76
N GLY A 188 1.13 -8.65 6.57
CA GLY A 188 2.29 -8.91 5.71
C GLY A 188 2.89 -7.66 5.05
N MET A 189 2.26 -6.47 5.20
CA MET A 189 2.73 -5.19 4.68
C MET A 189 3.25 -4.31 5.82
N THR A 190 4.44 -3.75 5.67
CA THR A 190 5.02 -2.80 6.64
C THR A 190 5.55 -1.56 5.93
N VAL A 191 5.09 -0.38 6.36
CA VAL A 191 5.59 0.92 5.91
C VAL A 191 6.25 1.62 7.07
N LEU A 192 7.57 1.75 7.03
CA LEU A 192 8.36 2.39 8.09
C LEU A 192 8.69 3.85 7.77
N ARG A 193 8.84 4.18 6.50
CA ARG A 193 9.40 5.45 6.04
C ARG A 193 8.99 5.78 4.61
N GLY A 194 9.33 6.98 4.17
CA GLY A 194 9.34 7.32 2.75
C GLY A 194 10.38 6.52 1.96
N VAL A 195 10.58 6.86 0.71
CA VAL A 195 11.52 6.19 -0.19
C VAL A 195 12.87 6.93 -0.25
N GLU A 196 13.90 6.29 -0.79
CA GLU A 196 15.26 6.83 -1.00
C GLU A 196 16.00 7.28 0.28
N ASP A 197 15.56 6.86 1.46
CA ASP A 197 16.37 6.96 2.69
C ASP A 197 17.44 5.87 2.69
N ASN A 198 18.56 6.13 2.05
CA ASN A 198 19.64 5.16 1.87
C ASN A 198 20.27 4.75 3.21
N LYS A 199 20.37 5.65 4.18
CA LYS A 199 20.89 5.31 5.52
C LYS A 199 19.99 4.31 6.25
N ALA A 200 18.67 4.48 6.15
CA ALA A 200 17.74 3.53 6.72
C ALA A 200 17.76 2.20 5.96
N TYR A 201 17.89 2.26 4.61
CA TYR A 201 18.03 1.07 3.78
C TYR A 201 19.26 0.23 4.19
N GLU A 202 20.43 0.84 4.34
CA GLU A 202 21.68 0.19 4.77
C GLU A 202 21.56 -0.45 6.16
N LYS A 203 20.72 0.10 7.05
CA LYS A 203 20.40 -0.47 8.37
C LYS A 203 19.31 -1.53 8.35
N GLY A 204 18.80 -1.92 7.18
CA GLY A 204 17.74 -2.90 7.05
C GLY A 204 16.34 -2.40 7.43
N MET A 205 16.18 -1.08 7.64
CA MET A 205 14.88 -0.45 7.97
C MET A 205 14.04 -0.27 6.69
N ASN A 206 13.58 -1.39 6.12
CA ASN A 206 12.93 -1.40 4.82
C ASN A 206 11.41 -1.49 4.91
N ASN A 207 10.73 -0.84 3.96
CA ASN A 207 9.33 -1.12 3.70
C ASN A 207 9.24 -2.51 3.07
N THR A 208 8.43 -3.39 3.66
CA THR A 208 8.29 -4.78 3.24
C THR A 208 6.85 -5.13 2.91
N THR A 209 6.66 -6.17 2.11
CA THR A 209 5.33 -6.69 1.76
C THR A 209 5.35 -8.19 1.56
N THR A 210 4.16 -8.78 1.57
CA THR A 210 3.89 -10.13 1.08
C THR A 210 2.85 -10.04 -0.04
N ALA A 211 2.78 -11.04 -0.90
CA ALA A 211 1.76 -11.06 -1.95
C ALA A 211 0.35 -11.13 -1.35
N ARG A 212 0.19 -11.87 -0.23
CA ARG A 212 -1.09 -11.94 0.50
C ARG A 212 -1.47 -10.60 1.11
N GLY A 213 -0.54 -9.89 1.74
CA GLY A 213 -0.81 -8.58 2.34
C GLY A 213 -1.33 -7.56 1.31
N LEU A 214 -0.70 -7.50 0.12
CA LEU A 214 -1.18 -6.64 -0.97
C LEU A 214 -2.53 -7.10 -1.53
N LEU A 215 -2.77 -8.41 -1.66
CA LEU A 215 -4.06 -8.94 -2.09
C LEU A 215 -5.17 -8.49 -1.15
N VAL A 216 -4.98 -8.58 0.17
CA VAL A 216 -5.96 -8.14 1.17
C VAL A 216 -6.29 -6.66 1.02
N LEU A 217 -5.28 -5.79 0.83
CA LEU A 217 -5.51 -4.35 0.64
C LEU A 217 -6.29 -4.05 -0.65
N LEU A 218 -5.92 -4.69 -1.76
CA LEU A 218 -6.60 -4.48 -3.04
C LEU A 218 -8.01 -5.07 -3.04
N GLU A 219 -8.22 -6.20 -2.38
CA GLU A 219 -9.54 -6.79 -2.22
C GLU A 219 -10.45 -5.88 -1.40
N ALA A 220 -9.94 -5.29 -0.31
CA ALA A 220 -10.67 -4.31 0.48
C ALA A 220 -11.06 -3.06 -0.34
N ILE A 221 -10.15 -2.56 -1.19
CA ILE A 221 -10.45 -1.47 -2.13
C ILE A 221 -11.54 -1.91 -3.12
N ALA A 222 -11.39 -3.09 -3.76
CA ALA A 222 -12.32 -3.57 -4.77
C ALA A 222 -13.74 -3.80 -4.23
N LYS A 223 -13.87 -4.22 -2.97
CA LYS A 223 -15.13 -4.49 -2.28
C LYS A 223 -15.75 -3.25 -1.61
N GLY A 224 -15.11 -2.08 -1.67
CA GLY A 224 -15.62 -0.88 -1.00
C GLY A 224 -15.42 -0.87 0.52
N GLN A 225 -14.49 -1.69 1.02
CA GLN A 225 -14.27 -1.96 2.45
C GLN A 225 -12.97 -1.34 3.00
N ALA A 226 -12.10 -0.79 2.14
CA ALA A 226 -10.83 -0.21 2.60
C ALA A 226 -11.04 1.05 3.47
N VAL A 227 -12.05 1.86 3.16
CA VAL A 227 -12.47 3.05 3.91
C VAL A 227 -14.00 3.12 3.90
N ASP A 228 -14.57 3.42 2.74
CA ASP A 228 -16.00 3.42 2.40
C ASP A 228 -16.15 3.21 0.87
N PRO A 229 -17.38 2.95 0.37
CA PRO A 229 -17.58 2.68 -1.07
C PRO A 229 -17.17 3.84 -1.98
N ASP A 230 -17.37 5.10 -1.58
CA ASP A 230 -17.05 6.28 -2.40
C ASP A 230 -15.54 6.49 -2.50
N SER A 231 -14.84 6.44 -1.37
CA SER A 231 -13.38 6.47 -1.30
C SER A 231 -12.76 5.34 -2.11
N SER A 232 -13.31 4.13 -1.98
CA SER A 232 -12.81 2.95 -2.69
C SER A 232 -12.96 3.09 -4.21
N ARG A 233 -14.09 3.63 -4.70
CA ARG A 233 -14.26 3.94 -6.13
C ARG A 233 -13.21 4.94 -6.62
N GLN A 234 -12.94 6.00 -5.86
CA GLN A 234 -11.90 6.98 -6.21
C GLN A 234 -10.51 6.32 -6.27
N MET A 235 -10.17 5.47 -5.29
CA MET A 235 -8.90 4.74 -5.29
C MET A 235 -8.78 3.81 -6.51
N VAL A 236 -9.84 3.10 -6.89
CA VAL A 236 -9.87 2.27 -8.11
C VAL A 236 -9.63 3.12 -9.35
N GLU A 237 -10.28 4.30 -9.47
CA GLU A 237 -10.06 5.18 -10.63
C GLU A 237 -8.61 5.69 -10.69
N ILE A 238 -7.99 6.02 -9.55
CA ILE A 238 -6.59 6.42 -9.50
C ILE A 238 -5.69 5.27 -9.98
N LEU A 239 -5.88 4.06 -9.42
CA LEU A 239 -5.12 2.86 -9.80
C LEU A 239 -5.29 2.49 -11.28
N ALA A 240 -6.49 2.71 -11.85
CA ALA A 240 -6.77 2.42 -13.26
C ALA A 240 -6.08 3.39 -14.25
N ARG A 241 -5.50 4.49 -13.75
CA ARG A 241 -4.71 5.42 -14.57
C ARG A 241 -3.21 5.17 -14.52
N GLN A 242 -2.78 4.03 -13.94
CA GLN A 242 -1.37 3.62 -13.92
C GLN A 242 -0.75 3.65 -15.32
N LYS A 243 0.50 4.14 -15.43
CA LYS A 243 1.20 4.32 -16.72
C LYS A 243 2.12 3.15 -17.10
N PHE A 244 2.53 2.33 -16.15
CA PHE A 244 3.45 1.21 -16.37
C PHE A 244 2.66 -0.09 -16.54
N ASN A 245 2.42 -0.52 -17.80
CA ASN A 245 1.47 -1.58 -18.14
C ASN A 245 2.14 -2.85 -18.69
N GLU A 246 3.44 -3.03 -18.51
CA GLU A 246 4.25 -4.08 -19.12
C GLU A 246 4.11 -5.44 -18.41
N ALA A 247 3.55 -5.48 -17.20
CA ALA A 247 3.46 -6.66 -16.34
C ALA A 247 2.07 -7.33 -16.41
N ILE A 248 1.26 -7.22 -15.34
CA ILE A 248 -0.07 -7.85 -15.29
C ILE A 248 -0.95 -7.41 -16.48
N PRO A 249 -1.07 -6.12 -16.83
CA PRO A 249 -1.92 -5.70 -17.95
C PRO A 249 -1.50 -6.33 -19.29
N ALA A 250 -0.19 -6.52 -19.54
CA ALA A 250 0.30 -7.13 -20.77
C ALA A 250 -0.08 -8.62 -20.93
N GLY A 251 -0.50 -9.28 -19.86
CA GLY A 251 -1.00 -10.66 -19.89
C GLY A 251 -2.49 -10.79 -20.21
N LEU A 252 -3.22 -9.68 -20.34
CA LEU A 252 -4.68 -9.64 -20.49
C LEU A 252 -5.08 -9.25 -21.91
N PRO A 253 -6.31 -9.59 -22.35
CA PRO A 253 -6.87 -9.08 -23.60
C PRO A 253 -6.89 -7.56 -23.64
N ALA A 254 -6.68 -6.98 -24.83
CA ALA A 254 -6.77 -5.55 -25.05
C ALA A 254 -8.13 -4.99 -24.57
N GLY A 255 -8.09 -3.84 -23.89
CA GLY A 255 -9.29 -3.20 -23.34
C GLY A 255 -9.75 -3.74 -21.99
N THR A 256 -9.11 -4.77 -21.44
CA THR A 256 -9.39 -5.20 -20.06
C THR A 256 -9.04 -4.06 -19.10
N ARG A 257 -10.01 -3.64 -18.28
CA ARG A 257 -9.77 -2.62 -17.24
C ARG A 257 -8.97 -3.24 -16.09
N VAL A 258 -7.85 -2.60 -15.76
CA VAL A 258 -6.96 -3.00 -14.67
C VAL A 258 -6.72 -1.80 -13.76
N ALA A 259 -6.88 -1.97 -12.46
CA ALA A 259 -6.51 -1.00 -11.45
C ALA A 259 -5.32 -1.57 -10.67
N HIS A 260 -4.12 -0.99 -10.85
CA HIS A 260 -2.91 -1.64 -10.36
C HIS A 260 -1.81 -0.67 -9.92
N LYS A 261 -0.82 -1.21 -9.21
CA LYS A 261 0.39 -0.49 -8.81
C LYS A 261 1.61 -1.38 -8.97
N THR A 262 2.55 -0.92 -9.77
CA THR A 262 3.87 -1.54 -9.94
C THR A 262 4.85 -1.13 -8.84
N GLY A 263 5.92 -1.91 -8.68
CA GLY A 263 7.05 -1.57 -7.82
C GLY A 263 8.35 -2.10 -8.42
N GLU A 264 9.35 -1.24 -8.56
CA GLU A 264 10.62 -1.59 -9.19
C GLU A 264 11.81 -1.07 -8.40
N LEU A 265 12.84 -1.89 -8.28
CA LEU A 265 14.20 -1.61 -7.82
C LEU A 265 15.16 -2.57 -8.55
N PRO A 266 16.47 -2.38 -8.49
CA PRO A 266 17.41 -3.35 -9.07
C PRO A 266 17.12 -4.78 -8.62
N LYS A 267 16.85 -5.67 -9.56
CA LYS A 267 16.48 -7.09 -9.36
C LYS A 267 15.16 -7.33 -8.61
N ILE A 268 14.33 -6.33 -8.47
CA ILE A 268 12.99 -6.42 -7.86
C ILE A 268 11.99 -5.80 -8.82
N HIS A 269 10.94 -6.56 -9.19
CA HIS A 269 9.86 -6.04 -10.00
C HIS A 269 8.54 -6.68 -9.57
N HIS A 270 7.58 -5.86 -9.18
CA HIS A 270 6.29 -6.27 -8.62
C HIS A 270 5.16 -5.66 -9.40
N ASP A 271 4.01 -6.34 -9.42
CA ASP A 271 2.75 -5.75 -9.83
C ASP A 271 1.61 -6.32 -8.98
N ALA A 272 0.69 -5.45 -8.56
CA ALA A 272 -0.45 -5.79 -7.72
C ALA A 272 -1.70 -5.15 -8.30
N ALA A 273 -2.69 -5.95 -8.72
CA ALA A 273 -3.77 -5.53 -9.59
C ALA A 273 -5.14 -6.04 -9.17
N ILE A 274 -6.16 -5.20 -9.37
CA ILE A 274 -7.57 -5.57 -9.48
C ILE A 274 -7.88 -5.66 -10.97
N VAL A 275 -8.29 -6.82 -11.46
CA VAL A 275 -8.62 -7.07 -12.86
C VAL A 275 -10.13 -7.15 -13.02
N TYR A 276 -10.70 -6.27 -13.84
CA TYR A 276 -12.14 -6.22 -14.14
C TYR A 276 -12.43 -7.04 -15.41
N ALA A 277 -12.40 -8.36 -15.26
CA ALA A 277 -12.81 -9.34 -16.25
C ALA A 277 -14.29 -9.73 -16.04
N PRO A 278 -14.91 -10.56 -16.91
CA PRO A 278 -16.25 -11.13 -16.65
C PRO A 278 -16.36 -11.78 -15.27
N ARG A 279 -15.32 -12.45 -14.81
CA ARG A 279 -15.14 -12.87 -13.41
C ARG A 279 -13.97 -12.08 -12.82
N PRO A 280 -14.23 -10.97 -12.10
CA PRO A 280 -13.18 -10.08 -11.62
C PRO A 280 -12.36 -10.73 -10.50
N PHE A 281 -11.08 -10.35 -10.43
CA PHE A 281 -10.14 -10.93 -9.47
C PHE A 281 -9.06 -9.94 -9.03
N VAL A 282 -8.40 -10.25 -7.91
CA VAL A 282 -7.15 -9.63 -7.49
C VAL A 282 -6.01 -10.59 -7.82
N LEU A 283 -4.93 -10.05 -8.38
CA LEU A 283 -3.69 -10.76 -8.66
C LEU A 283 -2.51 -9.91 -8.20
N VAL A 284 -1.64 -10.53 -7.41
CA VAL A 284 -0.37 -9.95 -6.98
C VAL A 284 0.76 -10.88 -7.38
N ILE A 285 1.77 -10.34 -8.05
CA ILE A 285 2.98 -11.08 -8.43
C ILE A 285 4.19 -10.27 -7.97
N LEU A 286 4.95 -10.82 -7.04
CA LEU A 286 6.18 -10.25 -6.51
C LEU A 286 7.36 -11.04 -7.06
N VAL A 287 8.29 -10.36 -7.74
CA VAL A 287 9.45 -10.99 -8.38
C VAL A 287 10.73 -10.37 -7.86
N ARG A 288 11.72 -11.19 -7.53
CA ARG A 288 13.10 -10.76 -7.25
C ARG A 288 14.11 -11.72 -7.85
N GLY A 289 15.33 -11.22 -8.09
CA GLY A 289 16.48 -12.00 -8.57
C GLY A 289 16.78 -11.87 -10.07
N LEU A 290 15.84 -11.40 -10.91
CA LEU A 290 16.10 -11.15 -12.33
C LEU A 290 16.77 -9.78 -12.53
N ALA A 291 17.87 -9.76 -13.31
CA ALA A 291 18.61 -8.52 -13.56
C ALA A 291 17.85 -7.55 -14.47
N GLU A 292 17.12 -8.09 -15.44
CA GLU A 292 16.42 -7.32 -16.47
C GLU A 292 14.92 -7.24 -16.15
N SER A 293 14.37 -6.07 -15.94
CA SER A 293 12.94 -5.83 -15.65
C SER A 293 12.03 -6.39 -16.75
N LYS A 294 12.44 -6.36 -18.01
CA LYS A 294 11.67 -6.95 -19.13
C LYS A 294 11.41 -8.45 -18.96
N ASN A 295 12.34 -9.18 -18.33
CA ASN A 295 12.18 -10.63 -18.10
C ASN A 295 11.18 -10.88 -16.97
N SER A 296 11.20 -10.07 -15.93
CA SER A 296 10.19 -10.12 -14.86
C SER A 296 8.81 -9.71 -15.38
N ALA A 297 8.71 -8.66 -16.20
CA ALA A 297 7.46 -8.23 -16.82
C ALA A 297 6.86 -9.33 -17.70
N ALA A 298 7.68 -9.96 -18.56
CA ALA A 298 7.26 -11.06 -19.40
C ALA A 298 6.77 -12.28 -18.59
N LEU A 299 7.45 -12.61 -17.49
CA LEU A 299 7.03 -13.67 -16.58
C LEU A 299 5.68 -13.36 -15.94
N MET A 300 5.51 -12.13 -15.42
CA MET A 300 4.24 -11.69 -14.82
C MET A 300 3.09 -11.70 -15.83
N ALA A 301 3.33 -11.23 -17.05
CA ALA A 301 2.35 -11.26 -18.13
C ALA A 301 1.96 -12.70 -18.52
N ASP A 302 2.90 -13.63 -18.55
CA ASP A 302 2.63 -15.03 -18.87
C ASP A 302 1.82 -15.73 -17.77
N ILE A 303 2.18 -15.53 -16.49
CA ILE A 303 1.39 -16.01 -15.35
C ILE A 303 -0.03 -15.44 -15.39
N THR A 304 -0.17 -14.14 -15.64
CA THR A 304 -1.46 -13.44 -15.71
C THR A 304 -2.36 -14.03 -16.80
N ARG A 305 -1.81 -14.26 -18.00
CA ARG A 305 -2.57 -14.83 -19.13
C ARG A 305 -3.16 -16.20 -18.79
N ARG A 306 -2.41 -17.04 -18.09
CA ARG A 306 -2.85 -18.37 -17.68
C ARG A 306 -3.94 -18.33 -16.64
N ILE A 307 -3.77 -17.49 -15.61
CA ILE A 307 -4.80 -17.28 -14.59
C ILE A 307 -6.06 -16.73 -15.24
N PHE A 308 -5.92 -15.70 -16.09
CA PHE A 308 -7.08 -15.13 -16.79
C PHE A 308 -7.84 -16.19 -17.61
N GLN A 309 -7.15 -17.04 -18.39
CA GLN A 309 -7.79 -18.10 -19.17
C GLN A 309 -8.56 -19.11 -18.31
N SER A 310 -8.13 -19.34 -17.08
CA SER A 310 -8.82 -20.24 -16.14
C SER A 310 -10.05 -19.63 -15.47
N THR A 311 -10.23 -18.32 -15.59
CA THR A 311 -11.37 -17.59 -15.00
C THR A 311 -12.52 -17.37 -15.97
N GLN A 312 -12.38 -17.77 -17.25
CA GLN A 312 -13.38 -17.55 -18.32
C GLN A 312 -14.49 -18.63 -18.38
#